data_d6f5da3c8b8c46335eac8ba844dc6ede
#
_entry.id   d6f5da3c8b8c46335eac8ba844dc6ede
#
_cell.length_a   1.000
_cell.length_b   1.000
_cell.length_c   1.000
_cell.angle_alpha   90.00
_cell.angle_beta   90.00
_cell.angle_gamma   90.00
#
_symmetry.space_group_name_H-M   'P 1'
#
loop_
_entity.id
_entity.type
_entity.pdbx_description
1 polymer ?
#
loop_
_entity_poly.entity_id
_entity_poly.type
_entity_poly.pdbx_seq_one_letter_code
_entity_poly.pdbx_strand_id
1 'polypeptide(L)'
;MTSLYELDLFKLNTLGNSDVNTIDNLYNQHIHSRYFSPHSFKEQNKYVIENDDDSFSIFHNNLISLSKKFENLQSSILDELGFSFNIIGITETKINDSNSESPEFSLPGYEFEFVPTPLAFGGVGMFIDETLHYTILEKTSNEAFQALWIEALH
;
A
#
# COMPACT_ATOMS: atom_id res chain seq x y z
N MET A 1 -10.92 -20.18 9.91
CA MET A 1 -9.92 -19.34 10.60
C MET A 1 -10.11 -17.94 10.08
N THR A 2 -10.67 -17.05 10.89
CA THR A 2 -10.98 -15.67 10.46
C THR A 2 -9.65 -14.90 10.39
N SER A 3 -9.24 -14.48 9.21
CA SER A 3 -8.07 -13.61 9.06
C SER A 3 -8.43 -12.22 9.60
N LEU A 4 -7.65 -11.74 10.54
CA LEU A 4 -7.72 -10.37 11.04
C LEU A 4 -6.67 -9.54 10.30
N TYR A 5 -7.08 -8.45 9.68
CA TYR A 5 -6.20 -7.48 9.04
C TYR A 5 -6.00 -6.30 9.98
N GLU A 6 -4.75 -5.88 10.15
CA GLU A 6 -4.41 -4.62 10.80
C GLU A 6 -4.32 -3.55 9.70
N LEU A 7 -5.12 -2.52 9.82
CA LEU A 7 -5.17 -1.40 8.90
C LEU A 7 -4.90 -0.12 9.68
N ASP A 8 -3.75 0.50 9.41
CA ASP A 8 -3.44 1.83 9.90
C ASP A 8 -3.95 2.87 8.90
N LEU A 9 -5.02 3.58 9.26
CA LEU A 9 -5.53 4.72 8.50
C LEU A 9 -4.79 5.99 8.92
N PHE A 10 -3.87 6.44 8.09
CA PHE A 10 -3.24 7.75 8.24
C PHE A 10 -4.10 8.81 7.57
N LYS A 11 -4.60 9.79 8.35
CA LYS A 11 -5.13 11.03 7.81
C LYS A 11 -4.00 12.02 7.63
N LEU A 12 -3.49 12.15 6.41
CA LEU A 12 -2.61 13.25 6.03
C LEU A 12 -3.48 14.48 5.78
N ASN A 13 -3.57 15.36 6.77
CA ASN A 13 -4.07 16.71 6.51
C ASN A 13 -3.03 17.43 5.67
N THR A 14 -3.43 17.94 4.52
CA THR A 14 -2.63 18.82 3.67
C THR A 14 -2.07 19.97 4.50
N LEU A 15 -0.75 19.97 4.67
CA LEU A 15 -0.02 21.05 5.35
C LEU A 15 0.00 22.26 4.43
N GLY A 16 -0.98 23.16 4.61
CA GLY A 16 -0.88 24.53 4.14
C GLY A 16 0.26 25.24 4.89
N ASN A 17 1.12 25.94 4.13
CA ASN A 17 2.23 26.75 4.62
C ASN A 17 1.86 27.55 5.87
N SER A 18 2.37 27.17 7.05
CA SER A 18 2.74 28.08 8.14
C SER A 18 3.30 27.33 9.36
N ASP A 19 4.49 27.75 9.78
CA ASP A 19 5.05 27.75 11.13
C ASP A 19 5.56 26.45 11.79
N VAL A 20 6.77 26.58 12.29
CA VAL A 20 7.60 25.63 13.06
C VAL A 20 6.88 25.01 14.27
N ASN A 21 5.77 25.57 14.72
CA ASN A 21 4.92 25.03 15.80
C ASN A 21 4.06 23.82 15.39
N THR A 22 4.02 23.47 14.08
CA THR A 22 3.19 22.38 13.59
C THR A 22 3.84 21.00 13.85
N ILE A 23 5.17 20.95 14.01
CA ILE A 23 5.89 19.70 14.27
C ILE A 23 5.55 19.13 15.65
N ASP A 24 5.43 19.99 16.67
CA ASP A 24 5.08 19.54 18.03
C ASP A 24 3.63 18.99 18.11
N ASN A 25 2.74 19.43 17.23
CA ASN A 25 1.38 18.89 17.16
C ASN A 25 1.30 17.52 16.46
N LEU A 26 2.24 17.19 15.58
CA LEU A 26 2.31 15.88 14.94
C LEU A 26 2.72 14.77 15.94
N TYR A 27 3.59 15.08 16.90
CA TYR A 27 4.01 14.13 17.94
C TYR A 27 2.91 13.80 18.94
N ASN A 28 1.87 14.62 19.05
CA ASN A 28 0.73 14.39 19.95
C ASN A 28 -0.48 13.73 19.26
N GLN A 29 -0.41 13.41 17.96
CA GLN A 29 -1.43 12.60 17.31
C GLN A 29 -1.22 11.14 17.73
N HIS A 30 -2.06 10.67 18.63
CA HIS A 30 -2.10 9.25 19.00
C HIS A 30 -2.50 8.44 17.74
N ILE A 31 -1.58 7.58 17.30
CA ILE A 31 -1.91 6.58 16.28
C ILE A 31 -2.89 5.61 16.91
N HIS A 32 -4.11 5.59 16.40
CA HIS A 32 -5.12 4.65 16.83
C HIS A 32 -5.16 3.47 15.86
N SER A 33 -4.59 2.34 16.25
CA SER A 33 -4.74 1.10 15.51
C SER A 33 -6.09 0.45 15.84
N ARG A 34 -6.81 -0.01 14.81
CA ARG A 34 -8.07 -0.74 14.95
C ARG A 34 -8.00 -2.02 14.14
N TYR A 35 -8.55 -3.08 14.70
CA TYR A 35 -8.64 -4.37 14.03
C TYR A 35 -10.02 -4.56 13.44
N PHE A 36 -10.08 -4.92 12.16
CA PHE A 36 -11.33 -5.12 11.44
C PHE A 36 -11.38 -6.52 10.82
N SER A 37 -12.56 -7.12 10.82
CA SER A 37 -12.87 -8.14 9.84
C SER A 37 -13.24 -7.46 8.51
N PRO A 38 -13.18 -8.15 7.35
CA PRO A 38 -13.61 -7.56 6.08
C PRO A 38 -14.99 -6.94 6.14
N HIS A 39 -15.93 -7.62 6.82
CA HIS A 39 -17.30 -7.12 6.99
C HIS A 39 -17.33 -5.83 7.82
N SER A 40 -16.66 -5.81 8.99
CA SER A 40 -16.65 -4.62 9.85
C SER A 40 -15.89 -3.46 9.22
N PHE A 41 -14.90 -3.74 8.38
CA PHE A 41 -14.20 -2.71 7.60
C PHE A 41 -15.17 -2.02 6.62
N LYS A 42 -15.92 -2.79 5.83
CA LYS A 42 -16.91 -2.25 4.90
C LYS A 42 -17.95 -1.38 5.60
N GLU A 43 -18.51 -1.88 6.70
CA GLU A 43 -19.55 -1.15 7.44
C GLU A 43 -19.05 0.19 8.01
N GLN A 44 -17.83 0.20 8.58
CA GLN A 44 -17.28 1.41 9.19
C GLN A 44 -16.75 2.42 8.20
N ASN A 45 -16.26 1.96 7.04
CA ASN A 45 -15.69 2.84 6.02
C ASN A 45 -16.69 3.19 4.91
N LYS A 46 -17.90 2.69 4.95
CA LYS A 46 -18.94 3.01 3.97
C LYS A 46 -19.14 4.51 3.78
N TYR A 47 -19.13 5.28 4.85
CA TYR A 47 -19.30 6.72 4.79
C TYR A 47 -18.07 7.44 4.18
N VAL A 48 -16.88 6.99 4.48
CA VAL A 48 -15.63 7.53 3.90
C VAL A 48 -15.58 7.23 2.41
N ILE A 49 -15.93 6.00 2.03
CA ILE A 49 -15.97 5.55 0.62
C ILE A 49 -16.95 6.39 -0.21
N GLU A 50 -18.11 6.76 0.37
CA GLU A 50 -19.18 7.44 -0.36
C GLU A 50 -19.04 8.97 -0.41
N ASN A 51 -18.24 9.59 0.47
CA ASN A 51 -18.28 11.04 0.68
C ASN A 51 -16.95 11.77 0.77
N ASP A 52 -15.82 11.09 0.65
CA ASP A 52 -14.50 11.72 0.88
C ASP A 52 -13.60 11.55 -0.36
N ASP A 53 -13.82 12.43 -1.35
CA ASP A 53 -12.99 12.49 -2.58
C ASP A 53 -11.55 12.94 -2.30
N ASP A 54 -11.28 13.49 -1.10
CA ASP A 54 -9.97 14.01 -0.69
C ASP A 54 -9.18 13.02 0.21
N SER A 55 -9.68 11.80 0.43
CA SER A 55 -9.00 10.82 1.29
C SER A 55 -7.92 10.04 0.53
N PHE A 56 -6.71 10.02 1.08
CA PHE A 56 -5.62 9.18 0.58
C PHE A 56 -5.52 7.89 1.41
N SER A 57 -5.54 6.74 0.75
CA SER A 57 -5.61 5.43 1.40
C SER A 57 -4.46 4.51 0.98
N ILE A 58 -3.84 3.87 1.96
CA ILE A 58 -2.77 2.90 1.74
C ILE A 58 -3.14 1.57 2.39
N PHE A 59 -2.99 0.49 1.65
CA PHE A 59 -2.99 -0.87 2.16
C PHE A 59 -1.58 -1.43 2.11
N HIS A 60 -1.14 -2.17 3.14
CA HIS A 60 0.15 -2.85 3.13
C HIS A 60 0.00 -4.32 3.52
N ASN A 61 0.73 -5.19 2.83
CA ASN A 61 0.79 -6.61 3.16
C ASN A 61 2.18 -7.21 2.94
N ASN A 62 2.60 -8.06 3.87
CA ASN A 62 3.76 -8.93 3.70
C ASN A 62 3.29 -10.29 3.18
N LEU A 63 3.54 -10.58 1.91
CA LEU A 63 3.00 -11.77 1.25
C LEU A 63 3.89 -13.01 1.32
N ILE A 64 5.17 -12.86 1.69
CA ILE A 64 6.19 -13.94 1.71
C ILE A 64 6.50 -14.51 0.30
N SER A 65 5.70 -14.24 -0.71
CA SER A 65 5.92 -14.50 -2.14
C SER A 65 4.73 -14.00 -2.94
N LEU A 66 4.93 -12.98 -3.76
CA LEU A 66 3.85 -12.41 -4.56
C LEU A 66 3.29 -13.42 -5.56
N SER A 67 4.15 -14.16 -6.28
CA SER A 67 3.71 -15.14 -7.27
C SER A 67 2.81 -16.26 -6.71
N LYS A 68 3.02 -16.63 -5.45
CA LYS A 68 2.22 -17.68 -4.79
C LYS A 68 0.93 -17.15 -4.16
N LYS A 69 0.86 -15.85 -3.90
CA LYS A 69 -0.20 -15.23 -3.10
C LYS A 69 -1.00 -14.18 -3.86
N PHE A 70 -0.67 -13.97 -5.14
CA PHE A 70 -1.30 -12.90 -5.91
C PHE A 70 -2.81 -13.09 -6.06
N GLU A 71 -3.28 -14.29 -6.36
CA GLU A 71 -4.71 -14.59 -6.45
C GLU A 71 -5.44 -14.34 -5.12
N ASN A 72 -4.81 -14.69 -3.99
CA ASN A 72 -5.39 -14.42 -2.68
C ASN A 72 -5.42 -12.91 -2.38
N LEU A 73 -4.36 -12.17 -2.74
CA LEU A 73 -4.32 -10.72 -2.60
C LEU A 73 -5.44 -10.08 -3.42
N GLN A 74 -5.56 -10.47 -4.69
CA GLN A 74 -6.57 -9.97 -5.60
C GLN A 74 -7.98 -10.22 -5.04
N SER A 75 -8.29 -11.45 -4.62
CA SER A 75 -9.57 -11.78 -4.02
C SER A 75 -9.83 -11.00 -2.74
N SER A 76 -8.83 -10.86 -1.87
CA SER A 76 -8.99 -10.08 -0.63
C SER A 76 -9.29 -8.61 -0.89
N ILE A 77 -8.60 -7.98 -1.84
CA ILE A 77 -8.81 -6.57 -2.17
C ILE A 77 -10.13 -6.36 -2.90
N LEU A 78 -10.37 -7.10 -4.00
CA LEU A 78 -11.51 -6.86 -4.87
C LEU A 78 -12.82 -7.43 -4.30
N ASP A 79 -12.78 -8.66 -3.76
CA ASP A 79 -14.00 -9.36 -3.35
C ASP A 79 -14.32 -9.14 -1.88
N GLU A 80 -13.33 -9.35 -0.99
CA GLU A 80 -13.54 -9.30 0.45
C GLU A 80 -13.62 -7.87 0.99
N LEU A 81 -12.67 -6.99 0.65
CA LEU A 81 -12.68 -5.61 1.10
C LEU A 81 -13.58 -4.75 0.20
N GLY A 82 -13.53 -4.95 -1.13
CA GLY A 82 -14.32 -4.20 -2.10
C GLY A 82 -14.07 -2.69 -1.98
N PHE A 83 -12.82 -2.32 -1.72
CA PHE A 83 -12.37 -0.96 -1.52
C PHE A 83 -11.17 -0.69 -2.41
N SER A 84 -11.20 0.43 -3.13
CA SER A 84 -10.08 0.88 -3.96
C SER A 84 -9.12 1.70 -3.11
N PHE A 85 -7.93 1.15 -2.85
CA PHE A 85 -6.86 1.88 -2.17
C PHE A 85 -6.05 2.68 -3.18
N ASN A 86 -5.61 3.87 -2.83
CA ASN A 86 -4.72 4.65 -3.70
C ASN A 86 -3.37 3.95 -3.90
N ILE A 87 -2.86 3.28 -2.86
CA ILE A 87 -1.63 2.49 -2.92
C ILE A 87 -1.81 1.18 -2.17
N ILE A 88 -1.33 0.09 -2.78
CA ILE A 88 -1.22 -1.23 -2.15
C ILE A 88 0.26 -1.60 -2.09
N GLY A 89 0.88 -1.40 -0.93
CA GLY A 89 2.27 -1.74 -0.68
C GLY A 89 2.47 -3.22 -0.36
N ILE A 90 3.46 -3.83 -0.96
CA ILE A 90 3.78 -5.25 -0.80
C ILE A 90 5.23 -5.40 -0.39
N THR A 91 5.48 -6.20 0.66
CA THR A 91 6.83 -6.62 1.03
C THR A 91 6.97 -8.14 0.88
N GLU A 92 8.21 -8.62 0.86
CA GLU A 92 8.55 -10.03 0.63
C GLU A 92 8.01 -10.57 -0.71
N THR A 93 8.10 -9.75 -1.76
CA THR A 93 7.59 -10.14 -3.10
C THR A 93 8.31 -11.37 -3.66
N LYS A 94 9.60 -11.55 -3.31
CA LYS A 94 10.51 -12.56 -3.86
C LYS A 94 10.65 -12.50 -5.40
N ILE A 95 10.42 -11.32 -5.95
CA ILE A 95 10.79 -11.05 -7.34
C ILE A 95 12.32 -10.84 -7.36
N ASN A 96 13.01 -11.61 -8.17
CA ASN A 96 14.46 -11.52 -8.36
C ASN A 96 14.79 -11.29 -9.83
N ASP A 97 16.06 -11.02 -10.15
CA ASP A 97 16.47 -10.69 -11.51
C ASP A 97 16.18 -11.81 -12.52
N SER A 98 16.13 -13.07 -12.08
CA SER A 98 15.83 -14.20 -12.96
C SER A 98 14.34 -14.36 -13.30
N ASN A 99 13.45 -13.75 -12.54
CA ASN A 99 12.01 -13.75 -12.75
C ASN A 99 11.39 -12.35 -12.87
N SER A 100 12.23 -11.31 -12.99
CA SER A 100 11.80 -9.92 -13.13
C SER A 100 11.38 -9.56 -14.58
N GLU A 101 11.73 -10.39 -15.57
CA GLU A 101 11.50 -10.09 -16.99
C GLU A 101 10.03 -10.10 -17.43
N SER A 102 9.11 -10.55 -16.64
CA SER A 102 7.68 -10.17 -16.64
C SER A 102 6.89 -10.90 -15.56
N PRO A 103 6.87 -10.43 -14.35
CA PRO A 103 5.79 -10.80 -13.47
C PRO A 103 4.53 -10.10 -13.98
N GLU A 104 3.71 -10.78 -14.75
CA GLU A 104 2.38 -10.29 -15.15
C GLU A 104 1.43 -10.28 -13.93
N PHE A 105 1.76 -9.44 -12.94
CA PHE A 105 0.86 -9.18 -11.82
C PHE A 105 -0.03 -8.01 -12.23
N SER A 106 -1.18 -8.31 -12.81
CA SER A 106 -2.15 -7.31 -13.21
C SER A 106 -3.29 -7.27 -12.20
N LEU A 107 -3.38 -6.18 -11.46
CA LEU A 107 -4.54 -5.85 -10.64
C LEU A 107 -5.35 -4.78 -11.40
N PRO A 108 -6.64 -5.03 -11.73
CA PRO A 108 -7.44 -4.08 -12.50
C PRO A 108 -7.50 -2.70 -11.83
N GLY A 109 -7.22 -1.62 -12.59
CA GLY A 109 -7.19 -0.24 -12.11
C GLY A 109 -5.89 0.17 -11.42
N TYR A 110 -4.82 -0.66 -11.50
CA TYR A 110 -3.55 -0.37 -10.86
C TYR A 110 -2.36 -0.57 -11.79
N GLU A 111 -1.38 0.29 -11.67
CA GLU A 111 -0.03 0.10 -12.19
C GLU A 111 0.84 -0.59 -11.15
N PHE A 112 1.71 -1.51 -11.57
CA PHE A 112 2.59 -2.24 -10.65
C PHE A 112 4.04 -1.80 -10.80
N GLU A 113 4.58 -1.21 -9.74
CA GLU A 113 5.97 -0.84 -9.60
C GLU A 113 6.67 -1.72 -8.57
N PHE A 114 7.91 -2.15 -8.84
CA PHE A 114 8.63 -3.01 -7.93
C PHE A 114 10.14 -2.82 -7.95
N VAL A 115 10.79 -3.31 -6.91
CA VAL A 115 12.23 -3.45 -6.79
C VAL A 115 12.56 -4.91 -6.50
N PRO A 116 13.29 -5.59 -7.40
CA PRO A 116 13.64 -6.98 -7.20
C PRO A 116 14.65 -7.13 -6.05
N THR A 117 14.71 -8.34 -5.49
CA THR A 117 15.72 -8.71 -4.50
C THR A 117 16.83 -9.52 -5.14
N PRO A 118 18.10 -9.29 -4.79
CA PRO A 118 19.21 -10.18 -5.18
C PRO A 118 19.22 -11.49 -4.39
N LEU A 119 18.37 -11.63 -3.38
CA LEU A 119 18.33 -12.76 -2.45
C LEU A 119 17.10 -13.65 -2.69
N ALA A 120 17.06 -14.80 -2.01
CA ALA A 120 15.90 -15.69 -2.01
C ALA A 120 14.69 -15.16 -1.19
N PHE A 121 14.86 -14.03 -0.52
CA PHE A 121 13.84 -13.36 0.31
C PHE A 121 13.91 -11.84 0.07
N GLY A 122 12.91 -11.10 0.54
CA GLY A 122 12.81 -9.66 0.35
C GLY A 122 12.08 -9.29 -0.95
N GLY A 123 12.42 -8.11 -1.46
CA GLY A 123 11.74 -7.47 -2.58
C GLY A 123 10.51 -6.68 -2.13
N VAL A 124 10.31 -5.52 -2.74
CA VAL A 124 9.18 -4.64 -2.48
C VAL A 124 8.43 -4.33 -3.77
N GLY A 125 7.14 -4.06 -3.66
CA GLY A 125 6.31 -3.62 -4.78
C GLY A 125 5.16 -2.75 -4.31
N MET A 126 4.61 -1.99 -5.24
CA MET A 126 3.43 -1.16 -5.04
C MET A 126 2.50 -1.31 -6.23
N PHE A 127 1.23 -1.61 -5.96
CA PHE A 127 0.16 -1.35 -6.90
C PHE A 127 -0.35 0.05 -6.63
N ILE A 128 -0.30 0.91 -7.63
CA ILE A 128 -0.63 2.33 -7.57
C ILE A 128 -1.86 2.55 -8.43
N ASP A 129 -2.90 3.16 -7.87
CA ASP A 129 -4.13 3.47 -8.60
C ASP A 129 -3.79 4.26 -9.88
N GLU A 130 -4.30 3.83 -11.02
CA GLU A 130 -3.99 4.41 -12.34
C GLU A 130 -4.47 5.86 -12.50
N THR A 131 -5.35 6.33 -11.61
CA THR A 131 -5.79 7.74 -11.58
C THR A 131 -4.81 8.65 -10.84
N LEU A 132 -3.85 8.08 -10.12
CA LEU A 132 -2.88 8.80 -9.32
C LEU A 132 -1.69 9.24 -10.19
N HIS A 133 -1.40 10.54 -10.19
CA HIS A 133 -0.18 11.03 -10.80
C HIS A 133 1.00 10.82 -9.84
N TYR A 134 1.97 10.02 -10.25
CA TYR A 134 3.15 9.76 -9.43
C TYR A 134 4.45 9.84 -10.20
N THR A 135 5.54 10.00 -9.48
CA THR A 135 6.91 9.95 -9.99
C THR A 135 7.74 9.00 -9.13
N ILE A 136 8.49 8.12 -9.76
CA ILE A 136 9.45 7.28 -9.06
C ILE A 136 10.67 8.13 -8.72
N LEU A 137 10.92 8.31 -7.43
CA LEU A 137 12.08 9.06 -6.94
C LEU A 137 13.33 8.18 -6.90
N GLU A 138 13.20 6.95 -6.38
CA GLU A 138 14.34 6.05 -6.23
C GLU A 138 13.89 4.58 -6.18
N LYS A 139 14.70 3.71 -6.80
CA LYS A 139 14.65 2.25 -6.67
C LYS A 139 16.01 1.76 -6.18
N THR A 140 16.07 1.30 -4.93
CA THR A 140 17.30 0.78 -4.32
C THR A 140 17.17 -0.72 -4.09
N SER A 141 18.17 -1.49 -4.55
CA SER A 141 18.27 -2.93 -4.31
C SER A 141 19.70 -3.30 -3.95
N ASN A 142 19.89 -3.86 -2.77
CA ASN A 142 21.16 -4.42 -2.33
C ASN A 142 20.90 -5.59 -1.36
N GLU A 143 21.97 -6.22 -0.88
CA GLU A 143 21.87 -7.37 0.05
C GLU A 143 21.27 -7.01 1.42
N ALA A 144 21.33 -5.73 1.82
CA ALA A 144 20.84 -5.29 3.13
C ALA A 144 19.34 -4.94 3.10
N PHE A 145 18.88 -4.27 2.02
CA PHE A 145 17.48 -3.84 1.90
C PHE A 145 17.08 -3.55 0.46
N GLN A 146 15.79 -3.52 0.22
CA GLN A 146 15.15 -3.01 -0.99
C GLN A 146 14.20 -1.87 -0.62
N ALA A 147 14.20 -0.80 -1.41
CA ALA A 147 13.32 0.35 -1.21
C ALA A 147 12.81 0.89 -2.54
N LEU A 148 11.54 1.26 -2.55
CA LEU A 148 10.86 1.96 -3.63
C LEU A 148 10.28 3.26 -3.07
N TRP A 149 10.75 4.38 -3.62
CA TRP A 149 10.30 5.70 -3.24
C TRP A 149 9.52 6.32 -4.39
N ILE A 150 8.33 6.77 -4.10
CA ILE A 150 7.48 7.50 -5.05
C ILE A 150 7.04 8.83 -4.44
N GLU A 151 6.81 9.81 -5.30
CA GLU A 151 6.08 11.03 -4.98
C GLU A 151 4.74 10.94 -5.68
N ALA A 152 3.66 10.95 -4.93
CA ALA A 152 2.30 10.95 -5.46
C ALA A 152 1.68 12.33 -5.26
N LEU A 153 1.07 12.85 -6.33
CA LEU A 153 0.29 14.10 -6.32
C LEU A 153 -1.19 13.71 -6.28
N HIS A 154 -1.84 14.17 -5.22
CA HIS A 154 -3.28 13.97 -5.02
C HIS A 154 -4.03 15.26 -5.37
#